data_df2d7b6049a16f3fac49524108d906bf
#
_entry.id   df2d7b6049a16f3fac49524108d906bf
#
_cell.length_a   1.000
_cell.length_b   1.000
_cell.length_c   1.000
_cell.angle_alpha   90.00
_cell.angle_beta   90.00
_cell.angle_gamma   90.00
#
_symmetry.space_group_name_H-M   'P 1'
#
loop_
_entity.id
_entity.type
_entity.pdbx_description
1 polymer ?
#
loop_
_entity_poly.entity_id
_entity_poly.type
_entity_poly.pdbx_seq_one_letter_code
_entity_poly.pdbx_strand_id
1 'polypeptide(L)'
;MKLDKIKGTLVDFNQLEHVLDDAQNVGEWQLELRKKNNDPLELDEIILHVHKLNDADEGRLCRELNNRFVERTEIQPNRIVFHTGDEMRTLLGIGVLLKEQRIVDNRPKSDAAPATATPPSVALHSVSLPDESEVNV
;
A
#
# COMPACT_ATOMS: atom_id res chain seq x y z
N MET A 1 -6.41 -5.66 -16.93
CA MET A 1 -5.00 -5.44 -16.55
C MET A 1 -4.92 -4.22 -15.67
N LYS A 2 -4.23 -4.34 -14.56
CA LYS A 2 -4.17 -3.27 -13.58
C LYS A 2 -2.72 -2.84 -13.41
N LEU A 3 -2.35 -1.75 -14.04
CA LEU A 3 -0.99 -1.24 -14.04
C LEU A 3 -0.87 -0.02 -13.15
N ASP A 4 0.25 0.08 -12.46
CA ASP A 4 0.58 1.29 -11.69
C ASP A 4 2.10 1.43 -11.66
N LYS A 5 2.55 2.65 -11.41
CA LYS A 5 3.96 2.92 -11.31
C LYS A 5 4.38 2.85 -9.84
N ILE A 6 5.32 1.97 -9.55
CA ILE A 6 5.84 1.78 -8.20
C ILE A 6 7.35 1.85 -8.29
N LYS A 7 7.98 2.70 -7.49
CA LYS A 7 9.44 2.88 -7.50
C LYS A 7 9.96 3.18 -8.91
N GLY A 8 9.18 3.93 -9.69
CA GLY A 8 9.56 4.28 -11.05
C GLY A 8 9.36 3.17 -12.09
N THR A 9 8.88 2.01 -11.68
CA THR A 9 8.66 0.87 -12.57
C THR A 9 7.17 0.66 -12.77
N LEU A 10 6.75 0.44 -14.00
CA LEU A 10 5.36 0.10 -14.29
C LEU A 10 5.13 -1.35 -13.93
N VAL A 11 4.22 -1.58 -13.00
CA VAL A 11 3.96 -2.90 -12.43
C VAL A 11 2.55 -3.34 -12.72
N ASP A 12 2.42 -4.58 -13.17
CA ASP A 12 1.11 -5.22 -13.36
C ASP A 12 0.73 -5.94 -12.07
N PHE A 13 -0.28 -5.44 -11.40
CA PHE A 13 -0.73 -6.04 -10.14
C PHE A 13 -1.22 -7.46 -10.30
N ASN A 14 -1.72 -7.83 -11.49
CA ASN A 14 -2.11 -9.22 -11.72
C ASN A 14 -0.91 -10.16 -11.61
N GLN A 15 0.26 -9.71 -12.05
CA GLN A 15 1.47 -10.51 -11.92
C GLN A 15 1.86 -10.70 -10.45
N LEU A 16 1.71 -9.65 -9.64
CA LEU A 16 1.99 -9.74 -8.20
C LEU A 16 1.03 -10.71 -7.52
N GLU A 17 -0.25 -10.63 -7.86
CA GLU A 17 -1.23 -11.55 -7.30
C GLU A 17 -0.89 -13.00 -7.63
N HIS A 18 -0.50 -13.27 -8.87
CA HIS A 18 -0.10 -14.62 -9.27
C HIS A 18 1.10 -15.11 -8.48
N VAL A 19 2.09 -14.25 -8.28
CA VAL A 19 3.28 -14.62 -7.49
C VAL A 19 2.86 -15.05 -6.09
N LEU A 20 1.97 -14.29 -5.47
CA LEU A 20 1.60 -14.51 -4.08
C LEU A 20 0.62 -15.68 -3.94
N ASP A 21 -0.29 -15.83 -4.88
CA ASP A 21 -1.24 -16.94 -4.83
C ASP A 21 -0.56 -18.28 -5.09
N ASP A 22 0.51 -18.28 -5.89
CA ASP A 22 1.26 -19.50 -6.19
C ASP A 22 2.35 -19.80 -5.18
N ALA A 23 2.66 -18.88 -4.28
CA ALA A 23 3.77 -19.06 -3.35
C ALA A 23 3.45 -20.14 -2.33
N GLN A 24 4.39 -21.09 -2.16
CA GLN A 24 4.25 -22.11 -1.14
C GLN A 24 4.41 -21.50 0.25
N ASN A 25 3.69 -22.05 1.22
CA ASN A 25 3.75 -21.65 2.61
C ASN A 25 3.23 -20.24 2.89
N VAL A 26 2.49 -19.68 1.93
CA VAL A 26 1.82 -18.40 2.08
C VAL A 26 0.31 -18.63 2.11
N GLY A 27 -0.31 -18.22 3.19
CA GLY A 27 -1.76 -18.22 3.30
C GLY A 27 -2.32 -16.92 2.78
N GLU A 28 -3.04 -16.19 3.64
CA GLU A 28 -3.54 -14.87 3.24
C GLU A 28 -2.38 -13.88 3.14
N TRP A 29 -2.54 -12.93 2.23
CA TRP A 29 -1.54 -11.90 2.00
C TRP A 29 -2.22 -10.58 1.69
N GLN A 30 -1.49 -9.49 1.95
CA GLN A 30 -1.90 -8.15 1.54
C GLN A 30 -0.67 -7.36 1.14
N LEU A 31 -0.75 -6.66 0.03
CA LEU A 31 0.30 -5.78 -0.43
C LEU A 31 -0.09 -4.34 -0.11
N GLU A 32 0.75 -3.66 0.63
CA GLU A 32 0.51 -2.27 1.00
C GLU A 32 1.54 -1.37 0.33
N LEU A 33 1.07 -0.34 -0.34
CA LEU A 33 1.93 0.68 -0.95
C LEU A 33 1.95 1.91 -0.06
N ARG A 34 3.13 2.43 0.19
CA ARG A 34 3.33 3.60 1.05
C ARG A 34 4.37 4.52 0.44
N LYS A 35 4.54 5.68 1.04
CA LYS A 35 5.70 6.54 0.81
C LYS A 35 6.55 6.53 2.07
N LYS A 36 7.86 6.56 1.88
CA LYS A 36 8.79 6.62 3.00
C LYS A 36 8.43 7.83 3.87
N ASN A 37 8.36 7.63 5.17
CA ASN A 37 8.00 8.66 6.14
C ASN A 37 6.64 9.30 5.84
N ASN A 38 5.79 8.63 5.06
CA ASN A 38 4.48 9.15 4.66
C ASN A 38 4.58 10.51 3.97
N ASP A 39 5.68 10.73 3.26
CA ASP A 39 5.96 12.00 2.57
C ASP A 39 5.72 11.81 1.07
N PRO A 40 4.81 12.59 0.45
CA PRO A 40 4.52 12.42 -0.98
C PRO A 40 5.73 12.60 -1.90
N LEU A 41 6.77 13.27 -1.43
CA LEU A 41 7.97 13.52 -2.23
C LEU A 41 9.04 12.45 -2.07
N GLU A 42 8.83 11.51 -1.15
CA GLU A 42 9.78 10.44 -0.89
C GLU A 42 9.53 9.23 -1.78
N LEU A 43 10.40 8.24 -1.63
CA LEU A 43 10.32 7.02 -2.42
C LEU A 43 9.12 6.18 -2.02
N ASP A 44 8.62 5.43 -3.00
CA ASP A 44 7.60 4.40 -2.74
C ASP A 44 8.20 3.30 -1.88
N GLU A 45 7.36 2.75 -1.01
CA GLU A 45 7.68 1.56 -0.24
C GLU A 45 6.60 0.52 -0.44
N ILE A 46 7.01 -0.74 -0.50
CA ILE A 46 6.11 -1.88 -0.61
C ILE A 46 6.25 -2.70 0.66
N ILE A 47 5.13 -2.86 1.37
CA ILE A 47 5.07 -3.70 2.56
C ILE A 47 4.21 -4.91 2.22
N LEU A 48 4.77 -6.09 2.34
CA LEU A 48 4.03 -7.32 2.10
C LEU A 48 3.64 -7.94 3.44
N HIS A 49 2.36 -8.06 3.67
CA HIS A 49 1.80 -8.70 4.87
C HIS A 49 1.43 -10.13 4.52
N VAL A 50 1.86 -11.09 5.33
CA VAL A 50 1.73 -12.50 5.01
C VAL A 50 1.39 -13.33 6.25
N HIS A 51 0.48 -14.28 6.10
CA HIS A 51 0.31 -15.36 7.06
C HIS A 51 1.15 -16.54 6.57
N LYS A 52 2.15 -16.90 7.35
CA LYS A 52 3.05 -18.01 7.01
C LYS A 52 2.42 -19.35 7.41
N LEU A 53 2.47 -20.31 6.52
CA LEU A 53 1.89 -21.64 6.74
C LEU A 53 2.99 -22.68 6.99
N ASN A 54 2.57 -23.84 7.55
CA ASN A 54 3.39 -25.04 7.64
C ASN A 54 4.69 -24.85 8.41
N ASP A 55 4.70 -23.89 9.33
CA ASP A 55 5.87 -23.65 10.19
C ASP A 55 7.14 -23.38 9.36
N ALA A 56 6.97 -22.76 8.20
CA ALA A 56 8.08 -22.47 7.30
C ALA A 56 9.06 -21.48 7.93
N ASP A 57 10.32 -21.60 7.55
CA ASP A 57 11.36 -20.68 8.01
C ASP A 57 11.15 -19.30 7.43
N GLU A 58 11.05 -18.28 8.29
CA GLU A 58 10.76 -16.92 7.83
C GLU A 58 11.83 -16.36 6.93
N GLY A 59 13.10 -16.57 7.28
CA GLY A 59 14.19 -16.05 6.46
C GLY A 59 14.20 -16.65 5.08
N ARG A 60 13.97 -17.94 4.99
CA ARG A 60 13.90 -18.63 3.70
C ARG A 60 12.72 -18.14 2.87
N LEU A 61 11.57 -18.01 3.51
CA LEU A 61 10.38 -17.55 2.81
C LEU A 61 10.55 -16.12 2.29
N CYS A 62 11.17 -15.25 3.08
CA CYS A 62 11.47 -13.89 2.64
C CYS A 62 12.34 -13.89 1.39
N ARG A 63 13.38 -14.72 1.37
CA ARG A 63 14.26 -14.79 0.20
C ARG A 63 13.51 -15.28 -1.03
N GLU A 64 12.68 -16.30 -0.86
CA GLU A 64 11.90 -16.85 -1.96
C GLU A 64 10.92 -15.82 -2.54
N LEU A 65 10.22 -15.11 -1.67
CA LEU A 65 9.26 -14.10 -2.10
C LEU A 65 9.96 -12.94 -2.80
N ASN A 66 11.08 -12.47 -2.24
CA ASN A 66 11.84 -11.40 -2.86
C ASN A 66 12.32 -11.80 -4.26
N ASN A 67 12.82 -13.01 -4.40
CA ASN A 67 13.28 -13.50 -5.70
C ASN A 67 12.15 -13.56 -6.72
N ARG A 68 10.99 -14.05 -6.30
CA ARG A 68 9.84 -14.13 -7.20
C ARG A 68 9.36 -12.74 -7.63
N PHE A 69 9.34 -11.80 -6.70
CA PHE A 69 8.96 -10.42 -7.04
C PHE A 69 9.90 -9.85 -8.09
N VAL A 70 11.20 -9.98 -7.86
CA VAL A 70 12.19 -9.45 -8.80
C VAL A 70 12.06 -10.09 -10.17
N GLU A 71 11.86 -11.40 -10.21
CA GLU A 71 11.74 -12.12 -11.49
C GLU A 71 10.52 -11.66 -12.28
N ARG A 72 9.43 -11.34 -11.62
CA ARG A 72 8.18 -11.02 -12.31
C ARG A 72 7.98 -9.53 -12.52
N THR A 73 8.54 -8.67 -11.66
CA THR A 73 8.21 -7.25 -11.69
C THR A 73 9.44 -6.35 -11.63
N GLU A 74 10.62 -6.90 -11.40
CA GLU A 74 11.88 -6.16 -11.26
C GLU A 74 11.94 -5.30 -10.00
N ILE A 75 10.97 -5.44 -9.11
CA ILE A 75 10.98 -4.76 -7.81
C ILE A 75 10.83 -5.79 -6.70
N GLN A 76 11.12 -5.39 -5.48
CA GLN A 76 10.93 -6.28 -4.34
C GLN A 76 10.35 -5.51 -3.17
N PRO A 77 9.68 -6.20 -2.24
CA PRO A 77 9.17 -5.55 -1.05
C PRO A 77 10.28 -4.92 -0.23
N ASN A 78 9.99 -3.78 0.36
CA ASN A 78 10.89 -3.15 1.31
C ASN A 78 10.88 -3.91 2.63
N ARG A 79 9.75 -4.53 2.94
CA ARG A 79 9.56 -5.25 4.20
C ARG A 79 8.51 -6.31 4.03
N ILE A 80 8.71 -7.45 4.68
CA ILE A 80 7.73 -8.52 4.76
C ILE A 80 7.38 -8.69 6.23
N VAL A 81 6.09 -8.55 6.55
CA VAL A 81 5.60 -8.62 7.92
C VAL A 81 4.72 -9.85 8.06
N PHE A 82 5.04 -10.70 9.02
CA PHE A 82 4.29 -11.92 9.25
C PHE A 82 3.20 -11.67 10.29
N HIS A 83 2.03 -12.22 10.02
CA HIS A 83 0.85 -12.07 10.86
C HIS A 83 0.21 -13.43 11.10
N THR A 84 -0.60 -13.52 12.15
CA THR A 84 -1.45 -14.69 12.33
C THR A 84 -2.56 -14.68 11.28
N GLY A 85 -3.22 -15.84 11.13
CA GLY A 85 -4.36 -15.92 10.23
C GLY A 85 -5.46 -14.94 10.59
N ASP A 86 -5.75 -14.78 11.87
CA ASP A 86 -6.78 -13.84 12.32
C ASP A 86 -6.40 -12.40 12.05
N GLU A 87 -5.14 -12.05 12.28
CA GLU A 87 -4.67 -10.70 11.97
C GLU A 87 -4.82 -10.39 10.48
N MET A 88 -4.49 -11.36 9.63
CA MET A 88 -4.63 -11.16 8.18
C MET A 88 -6.09 -11.02 7.76
N ARG A 89 -6.98 -11.80 8.36
CA ARG A 89 -8.42 -11.67 8.06
C ARG A 89 -8.91 -10.26 8.39
N THR A 90 -8.45 -9.72 9.50
CA THR A 90 -8.80 -8.35 9.89
C THR A 90 -8.24 -7.33 8.88
N LEU A 91 -6.97 -7.47 8.51
CA LEU A 91 -6.36 -6.58 7.53
C LEU A 91 -7.10 -6.59 6.20
N LEU A 92 -7.52 -7.76 5.76
CA LEU A 92 -8.21 -7.92 4.48
C LEU A 92 -9.68 -7.51 4.54
N GLY A 93 -10.23 -7.34 5.73
CA GLY A 93 -11.64 -6.99 5.89
C GLY A 93 -12.58 -8.15 5.67
N ILE A 94 -12.09 -9.38 5.81
CA ILE A 94 -12.92 -10.57 5.60
C ILE A 94 -14.04 -10.59 6.64
N GLY A 95 -15.27 -10.76 6.15
CA GLY A 95 -16.44 -10.77 7.01
C GLY A 95 -17.02 -9.39 7.32
N VAL A 96 -16.35 -8.32 6.91
CA VAL A 96 -16.77 -6.94 7.18
C VAL A 96 -16.98 -6.18 5.87
N LEU A 97 -16.04 -6.30 4.93
CA LEU A 97 -16.09 -5.60 3.66
C LEU A 97 -16.68 -6.50 2.58
N LEU A 98 -17.30 -5.88 1.58
CA LEU A 98 -17.84 -6.62 0.43
C LEU A 98 -16.74 -7.27 -0.38
N LYS A 99 -15.55 -6.69 -0.38
CA LYS A 99 -14.41 -7.16 -1.14
C LYS A 99 -13.18 -7.17 -0.27
N GLU A 100 -12.40 -8.22 -0.40
CA GLU A 100 -11.11 -8.29 0.30
C GLU A 100 -10.16 -7.24 -0.25
N GLN A 101 -9.41 -6.62 0.65
CA GLN A 101 -8.44 -5.61 0.26
C GLN A 101 -7.05 -6.24 0.16
N ARG A 102 -6.77 -6.83 -1.00
CA ARG A 102 -5.48 -7.48 -1.24
C ARG A 102 -4.37 -6.50 -1.55
N ILE A 103 -4.71 -5.40 -2.25
CA ILE A 103 -3.74 -4.37 -2.59
C ILE A 103 -4.30 -3.06 -2.07
N VAL A 104 -3.55 -2.44 -1.16
CA VAL A 104 -3.96 -1.21 -0.50
C VAL A 104 -2.93 -0.13 -0.83
N ASP A 105 -3.40 0.96 -1.42
CA ASP A 105 -2.53 2.08 -1.75
C ASP A 105 -2.72 3.17 -0.72
N ASN A 106 -1.79 3.24 0.22
CA ASN A 106 -1.79 4.23 1.30
C ASN A 106 -0.83 5.39 1.03
N ARG A 107 -0.39 5.52 -0.21
CA ARG A 107 0.52 6.62 -0.53
C ARG A 107 -0.20 7.95 -0.46
N PRO A 108 0.35 8.94 0.26
CA PRO A 108 -0.24 10.27 0.26
C PRO A 108 -0.09 10.89 -1.11
N LYS A 109 -1.08 11.67 -1.52
CA LYS A 109 -1.06 12.31 -2.82
C LYS A 109 -0.37 13.65 -2.74
N SER A 110 0.31 13.99 -3.83
CA SER A 110 0.94 15.29 -3.93
C SER A 110 -0.10 16.39 -3.97
N ASP A 111 0.24 17.56 -3.44
CA ASP A 111 -0.61 18.74 -3.50
C ASP A 111 -0.84 19.23 -4.92
N ALA A 112 -0.06 18.77 -5.84
CA ALA A 112 -0.25 19.14 -7.25
C ALA A 112 -1.61 18.71 -7.77
N ALA A 113 -2.22 17.76 -7.12
CA ALA A 113 -3.55 17.33 -7.48
C ALA A 113 -4.53 18.35 -6.94
N PRO A 114 -5.32 18.89 -7.67
CA PRO A 114 -6.26 19.84 -7.12
C PRO A 114 -7.58 19.26 -6.79
N ALA A 115 -7.49 19.39 -6.68
CA ALA A 115 -8.25 19.02 -6.29
C ALA A 115 -9.17 19.06 -5.93
N THR A 116 -9.07 19.20 -5.87
CA THR A 116 -9.81 19.12 -5.35
C THR A 116 -10.17 19.11 -4.58
N ALA A 117 -10.10 19.60 -4.41
CA ALA A 117 -10.32 19.67 -3.57
C ALA A 117 -10.60 19.81 -2.81
N THR A 118 -10.65 20.21 -2.66
CA THR A 118 -10.91 20.39 -1.78
C THR A 118 -11.21 20.47 -1.06
N PRO A 119 -11.34 20.95 -0.93
CA PRO A 119 -11.56 21.19 -0.09
C PRO A 119 -11.76 21.30 0.68
N PRO A 120 -11.76 21.74 0.79
CA PRO A 120 -11.85 21.99 1.67
C PRO A 120 -11.90 22.19 2.51
N SER A 121 -11.67 22.64 2.38
CA SER A 121 -11.59 22.97 3.22
C SER A 121 -11.54 23.21 3.82
N VAL A 122 -11.37 23.77 3.68
CA VAL A 122 -11.25 24.22 4.34
C VAL A 122 -11.20 24.53 4.81
N ALA A 123 -11.04 25.10 4.64
CA ALA A 123 -10.92 25.63 5.28
C ALA A 123 -10.84 25.95 5.76
N LEU A 124 -10.51 26.50 5.60
CA LEU A 124 -10.32 27.01 6.27
C LEU A 124 -10.17 27.31 6.58
N HIS A 125 -9.81 27.90 6.46
CA HIS A 125 -9.64 28.50 7.03
C HIS A 125 -9.65 28.88 7.01
N SER A 126 -9.57 29.39 6.73
CA SER A 126 -9.67 30.12 7.01
C SER A 126 -9.78 30.55 7.02
N VAL A 127 -9.61 31.08 6.87
CA VAL A 127 -9.76 31.86 7.17
C VAL A 127 -9.81 32.33 7.15
N SER A 128 -9.62 32.69 6.88
CA SER A 128 -9.62 33.47 7.13
C SER A 128 -9.68 33.81 6.99
N LEU A 129 -9.45 34.26 6.85
CA LEU A 129 -9.49 34.90 6.97
C LEU A 129 -9.53 35.24 6.82
N PRO A 130 -9.60 35.89 6.70
CA PRO A 130 -9.65 36.50 6.80
C PRO A 130 -9.77 36.67 6.72
N ASP A 131 -9.48 37.18 6.59
CA ASP A 131 -9.67 37.67 6.84
C ASP A 131 -9.84 37.78 6.69
N GLU A 132 -9.75 38.10 6.62
CA GLU A 132 -9.97 38.69 6.92
C GLU A 132 -10.23 38.87 6.81
N SER A 133 -10.06 39.30 6.74
CA SER A 133 -10.35 39.90 7.03
C SER A 133 -10.65 40.03 7.00
N GLU A 134 -10.43 40.35 6.92
CA GLU A 134 -10.76 40.93 7.25
C GLU A 134 -11.18 41.10 7.31
N VAL A 135 -11.02 41.53 7.17
CA VAL A 135 -11.46 42.21 7.53
C VAL A 135 -11.83 42.53 7.65
N ASN A 136 -11.66 43.09 7.63
CA ASN A 136 -12.10 43.77 8.05
C ASN A 136 -12.53 44.03 8.33
N VAL A 137 -12.35 44.61 8.03
CA VAL A 137 -12.92 45.18 8.46
C VAL A 137 -13.40 45.19 8.82
#